data_5c61113ce9b3890171ba81826a8d5171
#
_entry.id   5c61113ce9b3890171ba81826a8d5171
#
_cell.length_a   1.000
_cell.length_b   1.000
_cell.length_c   1.000
_cell.angle_alpha   90.00
_cell.angle_beta   90.00
_cell.angle_gamma   90.00
#
_symmetry.space_group_name_H-M   'P 1'
#
loop_
_entity.id
_entity.type
_entity.pdbx_description
1 polymer ?
#
loop_
_entity_poly.entity_id
_entity_poly.type
_entity_poly.pdbx_seq_one_letter_code
_entity_poly.pdbx_strand_id
1 'polypeptide(L)'
;MKKTFSLILLTLLTLGLFRPITALAEEQKLPSGIERDQIGQKIQDYVKEHEKTTAAMETAVFDKDSSIYQGNFGYMDKEKGIKADNSSVFDWGSVTKLTVWIAVMQLWEQGKIDLEEDIKTYLPENFLKNLHFDKAITMLDLMNHQTGFDESLSYTKGDKNIEENLRMLQPVQSFEPGTVTSYSNYGAGLASLIVERISGQTFADYTHEHIFQPLGMDKTALLPDLSDNPYVQKKRQESKAYDTKGNSLGTAFYEYGLYSIGQAAGTLEDLQKFAQALLGRKTLFDRPETWNTLYNPTSTYPGTDIARNAHGFWINEYGVSIIGHGGNTDGFSSRLMLDLESGIGYIVMTNQSMEENYNYQMPELVFGKRKTADEETQKQFTPGYYLSPRTYLHGPLSFLRLMMPSIEKIDNPAQNRILSTNFWIIYESKGKVTIPVAVVDYEKISAFDFYKDYIILGLGILGIVYSFGTLIISLLLGAYRLISRKTVESSDRTWKVWNLLTSLGILAVPLNILMIMIPLMADDLNSLAHWRYMLFAALGLLLTTAALLPLFRKSREKLSKGRLFLTAMTSLSALAVVANILYWSLYQWWVM
;
A
#
# COMPACT_ATOMS: atom_id res chain seq x y z
N MET A 1 55.25 -3.42 52.16
CA MET A 1 53.80 -3.59 51.95
C MET A 1 53.04 -2.26 51.82
N LYS A 2 53.26 -1.21 52.61
CA LYS A 2 52.50 0.07 52.47
C LYS A 2 52.77 0.85 51.16
N LYS A 3 53.99 0.81 50.61
CA LYS A 3 54.32 1.51 49.34
C LYS A 3 53.77 0.82 48.11
N THR A 4 53.63 -0.50 48.10
CA THR A 4 53.04 -1.28 46.97
C THR A 4 51.50 -1.11 46.90
N PHE A 5 50.84 -0.94 48.05
CA PHE A 5 49.42 -0.71 48.13
C PHE A 5 49.01 0.68 47.60
N SER A 6 49.85 1.72 47.88
CA SER A 6 49.58 3.06 47.32
C SER A 6 49.78 3.17 45.82
N LEU A 7 50.70 2.37 45.24
CA LEU A 7 50.93 2.38 43.79
C LEU A 7 49.78 1.68 43.01
N ILE A 8 49.26 0.57 43.58
CA ILE A 8 48.11 -0.15 43.00
C ILE A 8 46.81 0.70 43.08
N LEU A 9 46.60 1.43 44.19
CA LEU A 9 45.44 2.30 44.33
C LEU A 9 45.51 3.51 43.39
N LEU A 10 46.72 4.05 43.13
CA LEU A 10 46.92 5.16 42.18
C LEU A 10 46.73 4.70 40.74
N THR A 11 47.15 3.46 40.38
CA THR A 11 46.94 2.89 39.03
C THR A 11 45.48 2.53 38.79
N LEU A 12 44.73 2.06 39.80
CA LEU A 12 43.29 1.82 39.69
C LEU A 12 42.47 3.13 39.60
N LEU A 13 42.91 4.20 40.27
CA LEU A 13 42.30 5.53 40.14
C LEU A 13 42.56 6.17 38.76
N THR A 14 43.76 5.99 38.19
CA THR A 14 44.07 6.51 36.84
C THR A 14 43.38 5.71 35.71
N LEU A 15 43.20 4.39 35.84
CA LEU A 15 42.43 3.56 34.91
C LEU A 15 40.91 3.82 34.99
N GLY A 16 40.40 4.25 36.16
CA GLY A 16 38.98 4.66 36.31
C GLY A 16 38.67 6.05 35.75
N LEU A 17 39.68 6.93 35.60
CA LEU A 17 39.50 8.29 35.07
C LEU A 17 39.61 8.39 33.54
N PHE A 18 40.13 7.37 32.86
CA PHE A 18 40.23 7.38 31.38
C PHE A 18 39.05 6.74 30.62
N ARG A 19 38.15 6.02 31.31
CA ARG A 19 36.93 5.48 30.71
C ARG A 19 35.80 6.48 30.44
N PRO A 20 35.59 7.55 31.22
CA PRO A 20 34.46 8.44 30.96
C PRO A 20 34.66 9.41 29.81
N ILE A 21 35.89 9.71 29.33
CA ILE A 21 36.11 10.76 28.33
C ILE A 21 35.78 10.26 26.91
N THR A 22 36.10 9.02 26.59
CA THR A 22 35.73 8.45 25.28
C THR A 22 34.23 8.12 25.20
N ALA A 23 33.63 7.62 26.26
CA ALA A 23 32.20 7.37 26.34
C ALA A 23 31.36 8.67 26.26
N LEU A 24 31.79 9.73 26.97
CA LEU A 24 31.15 11.06 26.92
C LEU A 24 31.34 11.75 25.54
N ALA A 25 32.44 11.48 24.85
CA ALA A 25 32.68 12.03 23.51
C ALA A 25 31.85 11.29 22.43
N GLU A 26 31.60 9.97 22.57
CA GLU A 26 30.73 9.20 21.73
C GLU A 26 29.24 9.55 21.93
N GLU A 27 28.80 9.87 23.16
CA GLU A 27 27.43 10.34 23.44
C GLU A 27 27.10 11.72 22.85
N GLN A 28 28.10 12.50 22.40
CA GLN A 28 27.88 13.82 21.81
C GLN A 28 27.60 13.78 20.30
N LYS A 29 27.85 12.67 19.63
CA LYS A 29 27.63 12.51 18.18
C LYS A 29 26.40 11.68 17.85
N LEU A 30 25.80 12.02 16.72
CA LEU A 30 24.79 11.21 16.06
C LEU A 30 25.48 10.09 15.25
N PRO A 31 24.76 9.02 14.87
CA PRO A 31 25.29 7.95 14.01
C PRO A 31 25.90 8.44 12.70
N SER A 32 25.45 9.58 12.18
CA SER A 32 26.02 10.25 11.01
C SER A 32 27.41 10.86 11.24
N GLY A 33 27.84 10.99 12.50
CA GLY A 33 29.05 11.70 12.91
C GLY A 33 28.85 13.19 13.19
N ILE A 34 27.65 13.74 12.95
CA ILE A 34 27.30 15.14 13.27
C ILE A 34 27.17 15.28 14.79
N GLU A 35 27.72 16.37 15.36
CA GLU A 35 27.55 16.68 16.77
C GLU A 35 26.06 16.97 17.08
N ARG A 36 25.55 16.47 18.21
CA ARG A 36 24.12 16.61 18.60
C ARG A 36 23.66 18.06 18.66
N ASP A 37 24.50 18.97 19.12
CA ASP A 37 24.22 20.41 19.20
C ASP A 37 24.16 21.11 17.83
N GLN A 38 24.76 20.51 16.79
CA GLN A 38 24.79 21.06 15.43
C GLN A 38 23.62 20.58 14.55
N ILE A 39 22.91 19.51 14.95
CA ILE A 39 21.89 18.90 14.09
C ILE A 39 20.77 19.89 13.74
N GLY A 40 20.37 20.74 14.68
CA GLY A 40 19.35 21.76 14.45
C GLY A 40 19.72 22.70 13.31
N GLN A 41 20.95 23.20 13.28
CA GLN A 41 21.42 24.05 12.19
C GLN A 41 21.48 23.28 10.86
N LYS A 42 21.97 22.03 10.86
CA LYS A 42 22.03 21.20 9.66
C LYS A 42 20.65 20.93 9.05
N ILE A 43 19.66 20.66 9.89
CA ILE A 43 18.26 20.50 9.43
C ILE A 43 17.72 21.80 8.89
N GLN A 44 17.95 22.95 9.54
CA GLN A 44 17.50 24.26 9.04
C GLN A 44 18.12 24.59 7.70
N ASP A 45 19.42 24.35 7.52
CA ASP A 45 20.11 24.57 6.25
C ASP A 45 19.52 23.66 5.15
N TYR A 46 19.29 22.38 5.45
CA TYR A 46 18.67 21.43 4.52
C TYR A 46 17.25 21.87 4.12
N VAL A 47 16.43 22.28 5.09
CA VAL A 47 15.07 22.76 4.82
C VAL A 47 15.09 24.00 3.95
N LYS A 48 16.01 24.94 4.18
CA LYS A 48 16.15 26.16 3.36
C LYS A 48 16.49 25.85 1.90
N GLU A 49 17.28 24.80 1.65
CA GLU A 49 17.60 24.35 0.29
C GLU A 49 16.40 23.70 -0.40
N HIS A 50 15.47 23.10 0.39
CA HIS A 50 14.32 22.35 -0.10
C HIS A 50 12.96 23.00 0.22
N GLU A 51 12.92 24.25 0.67
CA GLU A 51 11.69 24.92 1.14
C GLU A 51 10.54 24.99 0.12
N LYS A 52 10.86 24.82 -1.18
CA LYS A 52 9.86 24.85 -2.26
C LYS A 52 9.25 23.48 -2.58
N THR A 53 9.76 22.41 -1.98
CA THR A 53 9.35 21.06 -2.32
C THR A 53 8.16 20.57 -1.50
N THR A 54 7.88 21.19 -0.35
CA THR A 54 6.84 20.77 0.60
C THR A 54 6.13 21.97 1.21
N ALA A 55 4.86 21.85 1.59
CA ALA A 55 4.09 22.95 2.16
C ALA A 55 4.44 23.18 3.63
N ALA A 56 4.25 22.14 4.48
CA ALA A 56 4.64 22.13 5.88
C ALA A 56 5.43 20.87 6.21
N MET A 57 6.36 21.00 7.16
CA MET A 57 7.10 19.88 7.69
C MET A 57 7.35 20.09 9.18
N GLU A 58 7.12 19.06 9.99
CA GLU A 58 7.57 18.99 11.38
C GLU A 58 8.51 17.81 11.56
N THR A 59 9.56 18.01 12.35
CA THR A 59 10.56 16.96 12.58
C THR A 59 11.12 16.99 14.00
N ALA A 60 11.48 15.81 14.50
CA ALA A 60 12.18 15.65 15.75
C ALA A 60 13.36 14.68 15.62
N VAL A 61 14.48 15.03 16.26
CA VAL A 61 15.59 14.13 16.57
C VAL A 61 15.64 14.01 18.11
N PHE A 62 15.65 12.80 18.62
CA PHE A 62 15.49 12.56 20.05
C PHE A 62 16.25 11.31 20.49
N ASP A 63 16.51 11.21 21.78
CA ASP A 63 16.85 9.97 22.45
C ASP A 63 15.67 9.45 23.30
N LYS A 64 15.87 8.35 24.00
CA LYS A 64 14.80 7.71 24.80
C LYS A 64 14.20 8.58 25.91
N ASP A 65 14.89 9.63 26.34
CA ASP A 65 14.52 10.45 27.49
C ASP A 65 14.27 11.93 27.14
N SER A 66 14.84 12.42 26.01
CA SER A 66 14.81 13.84 25.68
C SER A 66 14.73 14.11 24.17
N SER A 67 14.27 15.31 23.83
CA SER A 67 14.37 15.84 22.48
C SER A 67 15.73 16.51 22.29
N ILE A 68 16.48 16.09 21.25
CA ILE A 68 17.74 16.71 20.84
C ILE A 68 17.45 17.94 19.98
N TYR A 69 16.46 17.82 19.08
CA TYR A 69 16.00 18.89 18.23
C TYR A 69 14.53 18.69 17.86
N GLN A 70 13.78 19.78 17.77
CA GLN A 70 12.46 19.86 17.13
C GLN A 70 12.40 21.09 16.23
N GLY A 71 11.73 20.95 15.09
CA GLY A 71 11.55 22.04 14.13
C GLY A 71 10.21 21.98 13.42
N ASN A 72 9.61 23.14 13.25
CA ASN A 72 8.34 23.35 12.54
C ASN A 72 8.61 24.31 11.37
N PHE A 73 8.22 23.94 10.16
CA PHE A 73 8.54 24.66 8.94
C PHE A 73 7.35 24.75 8.01
N GLY A 74 7.25 25.86 7.28
CA GLY A 74 6.26 26.06 6.23
C GLY A 74 4.85 26.34 6.74
N TYR A 75 3.84 25.91 5.96
CA TYR A 75 2.45 26.30 6.15
C TYR A 75 1.50 25.09 6.11
N MET A 76 0.68 24.95 7.13
CA MET A 76 -0.44 24.00 7.16
C MET A 76 -1.54 24.40 6.15
N ASP A 77 -1.73 25.69 5.93
CA ASP A 77 -2.57 26.27 4.86
C ASP A 77 -1.83 27.46 4.25
N LYS A 78 -1.26 27.28 3.03
CA LYS A 78 -0.51 28.33 2.32
C LYS A 78 -1.40 29.51 1.96
N GLU A 79 -2.63 29.27 1.58
CA GLU A 79 -3.56 30.28 1.10
C GLU A 79 -4.04 31.20 2.25
N LYS A 80 -4.18 30.63 3.45
CA LYS A 80 -4.54 31.39 4.65
C LYS A 80 -3.35 31.88 5.45
N GLY A 81 -2.13 31.46 5.08
CA GLY A 81 -0.90 31.79 5.80
C GLY A 81 -0.81 31.15 7.19
N ILE A 82 -1.48 29.99 7.42
CA ILE A 82 -1.40 29.25 8.68
C ILE A 82 -0.10 28.49 8.70
N LYS A 83 0.82 28.88 9.58
CA LYS A 83 2.13 28.23 9.74
C LYS A 83 2.00 26.93 10.51
N ALA A 84 2.95 26.01 10.26
CA ALA A 84 3.16 24.85 11.12
C ALA A 84 3.73 25.31 12.47
N ASP A 85 3.20 24.74 13.56
CA ASP A 85 3.63 24.98 14.94
C ASP A 85 3.34 23.73 15.79
N ASN A 86 3.80 23.70 17.04
CA ASN A 86 3.65 22.55 17.96
C ASN A 86 2.18 22.13 18.22
N SER A 87 1.20 22.88 17.74
CA SER A 87 -0.22 22.54 17.82
C SER A 87 -0.75 21.91 16.55
N SER A 88 0.06 21.85 15.49
CA SER A 88 -0.32 21.29 14.21
C SER A 88 -0.60 19.79 14.30
N VAL A 89 -1.56 19.32 13.50
CA VAL A 89 -1.95 17.92 13.43
C VAL A 89 -1.70 17.40 12.03
N PHE A 90 -1.01 16.27 11.97
CA PHE A 90 -0.69 15.57 10.72
C PHE A 90 -1.28 14.15 10.74
N ASP A 91 -1.65 13.65 9.56
CA ASP A 91 -2.02 12.25 9.40
C ASP A 91 -0.73 11.40 9.45
N TRP A 92 -0.78 10.29 10.20
CA TRP A 92 0.36 9.38 10.33
C TRP A 92 0.47 8.40 9.15
N GLY A 93 -0.63 8.23 8.39
CA GLY A 93 -0.67 7.19 7.37
C GLY A 93 -0.27 5.83 7.95
N SER A 94 0.47 5.05 7.22
CA SER A 94 0.83 3.68 7.62
C SER A 94 1.73 3.57 8.86
N VAL A 95 2.27 4.65 9.42
CA VAL A 95 2.89 4.62 10.75
C VAL A 95 1.88 4.14 11.81
N THR A 96 0.59 4.36 11.59
CA THR A 96 -0.52 3.81 12.40
C THR A 96 -0.40 2.29 12.60
N LYS A 97 0.10 1.52 11.62
CA LYS A 97 0.23 0.06 11.74
C LYS A 97 1.11 -0.38 12.89
N LEU A 98 2.03 0.48 13.34
CA LEU A 98 2.84 0.17 14.51
C LEU A 98 1.98 -0.02 15.77
N THR A 99 0.84 0.68 15.88
CA THR A 99 -0.09 0.46 17.00
C THR A 99 -0.78 -0.91 16.91
N VAL A 100 -1.03 -1.42 15.70
CA VAL A 100 -1.57 -2.78 15.49
C VAL A 100 -0.56 -3.82 15.99
N TRP A 101 0.69 -3.69 15.60
CA TRP A 101 1.73 -4.64 15.98
C TRP A 101 2.02 -4.62 17.48
N ILE A 102 2.00 -3.45 18.10
CA ILE A 102 2.11 -3.32 19.57
C ILE A 102 0.93 -3.99 20.26
N ALA A 103 -0.31 -3.76 19.81
CA ALA A 103 -1.52 -4.39 20.37
C ALA A 103 -1.46 -5.93 20.26
N VAL A 104 -1.02 -6.46 19.11
CA VAL A 104 -0.81 -7.90 18.93
C VAL A 104 0.22 -8.43 19.91
N MET A 105 1.35 -7.74 20.09
CA MET A 105 2.41 -8.16 21.00
C MET A 105 1.99 -8.06 22.48
N GLN A 106 1.12 -7.11 22.85
CA GLN A 106 0.51 -7.07 24.18
C GLN A 106 -0.36 -8.30 24.45
N LEU A 107 -1.19 -8.70 23.47
CA LEU A 107 -2.02 -9.90 23.59
C LEU A 107 -1.20 -11.19 23.51
N TRP A 108 -0.10 -11.21 22.76
CA TRP A 108 0.87 -12.31 22.77
C TRP A 108 1.55 -12.44 24.14
N GLU A 109 1.98 -11.34 24.74
CA GLU A 109 2.56 -11.31 26.09
C GLU A 109 1.62 -11.89 27.14
N GLN A 110 0.31 -11.66 26.97
CA GLN A 110 -0.76 -12.20 27.83
C GLN A 110 -1.08 -13.67 27.52
N GLY A 111 -0.44 -14.28 26.52
CA GLY A 111 -0.73 -15.67 26.09
C GLY A 111 -2.07 -15.86 25.38
N LYS A 112 -2.68 -14.76 24.89
CA LYS A 112 -3.96 -14.77 24.19
C LYS A 112 -3.83 -14.94 22.68
N ILE A 113 -2.66 -14.63 22.11
CA ILE A 113 -2.29 -14.82 20.70
C ILE A 113 -1.04 -15.69 20.65
N ASP A 114 -1.03 -16.68 19.77
CA ASP A 114 0.17 -17.37 19.30
C ASP A 114 0.53 -16.80 17.92
N LEU A 115 1.77 -16.37 17.73
CA LEU A 115 2.21 -15.74 16.49
C LEU A 115 2.33 -16.73 15.34
N GLU A 116 2.45 -18.03 15.62
CA GLU A 116 2.61 -19.11 14.63
C GLU A 116 1.30 -19.90 14.39
N GLU A 117 0.23 -19.63 15.15
CA GLU A 117 -1.06 -20.26 14.98
C GLU A 117 -1.78 -19.75 13.71
N ASP A 118 -2.61 -20.61 13.09
CA ASP A 118 -3.48 -20.23 11.98
C ASP A 118 -4.47 -19.13 12.42
N ILE A 119 -4.43 -17.98 11.77
CA ILE A 119 -5.30 -16.85 12.10
C ILE A 119 -6.79 -17.19 12.02
N LYS A 120 -7.19 -18.26 11.31
CA LYS A 120 -8.58 -18.74 11.29
C LYS A 120 -9.09 -19.10 12.69
N THR A 121 -8.19 -19.50 13.61
CA THR A 121 -8.51 -19.78 15.02
C THR A 121 -9.10 -18.57 15.73
N TYR A 122 -8.69 -17.37 15.32
CA TYR A 122 -9.10 -16.09 15.92
C TYR A 122 -10.23 -15.40 15.15
N LEU A 123 -10.46 -15.79 13.89
CA LEU A 123 -11.48 -15.17 13.02
C LEU A 123 -12.82 -15.90 13.12
N PRO A 124 -13.94 -15.28 12.72
CA PRO A 124 -15.21 -15.96 12.59
C PRO A 124 -15.13 -17.14 11.63
N GLU A 125 -15.95 -18.17 11.86
CA GLU A 125 -16.03 -19.33 10.96
C GLU A 125 -16.30 -18.89 9.51
N ASN A 126 -15.58 -19.47 8.56
CA ASN A 126 -15.69 -19.16 7.13
C ASN A 126 -15.47 -17.66 6.80
N PHE A 127 -14.67 -16.95 7.59
CA PHE A 127 -14.35 -15.55 7.33
C PHE A 127 -13.56 -15.40 6.03
N LEU A 128 -12.46 -16.13 5.87
CA LEU A 128 -11.61 -16.09 4.67
C LEU A 128 -12.15 -17.07 3.61
N LYS A 129 -12.58 -16.56 2.47
CA LYS A 129 -13.25 -17.33 1.40
C LYS A 129 -12.38 -17.56 0.17
N ASN A 130 -11.45 -16.64 -0.13
CA ASN A 130 -10.71 -16.59 -1.39
C ASN A 130 -9.29 -17.17 -1.26
N LEU A 131 -9.13 -18.22 -0.44
CA LEU A 131 -7.86 -18.90 -0.23
C LEU A 131 -7.63 -19.95 -1.32
N HIS A 132 -6.42 -19.99 -1.86
CA HIS A 132 -6.02 -20.95 -2.90
C HIS A 132 -4.99 -21.98 -2.42
N PHE A 133 -4.47 -21.81 -1.21
CA PHE A 133 -3.45 -22.69 -0.63
C PHE A 133 -3.93 -23.27 0.69
N ASP A 134 -3.55 -24.53 0.95
CA ASP A 134 -3.89 -25.23 2.21
C ASP A 134 -3.01 -24.81 3.38
N LYS A 135 -1.87 -24.17 3.10
CA LYS A 135 -0.96 -23.67 4.13
C LYS A 135 -1.62 -22.58 4.98
N ALA A 136 -1.52 -22.74 6.29
CA ALA A 136 -2.02 -21.78 7.26
C ALA A 136 -1.41 -20.39 7.03
N ILE A 137 -2.19 -19.35 7.25
CA ILE A 137 -1.72 -17.97 7.37
C ILE A 137 -1.54 -17.70 8.86
N THR A 138 -0.35 -17.33 9.29
CA THR A 138 -0.03 -17.03 10.69
C THR A 138 -0.04 -15.53 10.98
N MET A 139 -0.04 -15.17 12.28
CA MET A 139 0.13 -13.76 12.66
C MET A 139 1.49 -13.22 12.20
N LEU A 140 2.55 -14.04 12.19
CA LEU A 140 3.85 -13.65 11.62
C LEU A 140 3.78 -13.36 10.13
N ASP A 141 2.97 -14.11 9.35
CA ASP A 141 2.75 -13.82 7.93
C ASP A 141 2.04 -12.45 7.74
N LEU A 142 1.11 -12.08 8.65
CA LEU A 142 0.50 -10.74 8.65
C LEU A 142 1.56 -9.66 8.91
N MET A 143 2.36 -9.82 9.97
CA MET A 143 3.42 -8.88 10.37
C MET A 143 4.51 -8.74 9.30
N ASN A 144 4.88 -9.82 8.64
CA ASN A 144 5.89 -9.84 7.57
C ASN A 144 5.34 -9.44 6.19
N HIS A 145 4.03 -9.19 6.09
CA HIS A 145 3.35 -8.95 4.81
C HIS A 145 3.57 -10.09 3.79
N GLN A 146 3.48 -11.32 4.26
CA GLN A 146 3.70 -12.56 3.49
C GLN A 146 2.46 -13.46 3.44
N THR A 147 1.27 -12.91 3.54
CA THR A 147 -0.01 -13.65 3.51
C THR A 147 -0.35 -14.25 2.15
N GLY A 148 0.29 -13.77 1.09
CA GLY A 148 0.02 -14.17 -0.28
C GLY A 148 -1.22 -13.53 -0.90
N PHE A 149 -1.89 -12.60 -0.24
CA PHE A 149 -3.04 -11.88 -0.79
C PHE A 149 -2.63 -10.87 -1.87
N ASP A 150 -3.49 -10.74 -2.88
CA ASP A 150 -3.46 -9.63 -3.84
C ASP A 150 -3.67 -8.28 -3.14
N GLU A 151 -3.50 -7.17 -3.87
CA GLU A 151 -3.90 -5.85 -3.37
C GLU A 151 -5.41 -5.82 -3.13
N SER A 152 -5.83 -5.06 -2.13
CA SER A 152 -7.24 -4.82 -1.82
C SER A 152 -7.56 -3.33 -1.90
N LEU A 153 -8.80 -3.03 -2.20
CA LEU A 153 -9.33 -1.68 -2.01
C LEU A 153 -9.30 -1.38 -0.52
N SER A 154 -8.70 -0.26 -0.14
CA SER A 154 -8.51 0.09 1.28
C SER A 154 -9.50 1.13 1.78
N TYR A 155 -10.37 1.62 0.90
CA TYR A 155 -11.22 2.77 1.15
C TYR A 155 -12.69 2.37 1.20
N THR A 156 -13.26 2.42 2.39
CA THR A 156 -14.71 2.41 2.59
C THR A 156 -15.08 3.67 3.34
N LYS A 157 -15.90 4.51 2.77
CA LYS A 157 -16.24 5.81 3.34
C LYS A 157 -17.11 5.65 4.59
N GLY A 158 -16.60 6.16 5.73
CA GLY A 158 -17.41 6.42 6.92
C GLY A 158 -17.83 5.23 7.77
N ASP A 159 -17.47 3.99 7.42
CA ASP A 159 -17.82 2.84 8.24
C ASP A 159 -16.71 2.52 9.25
N LYS A 160 -17.07 2.48 10.55
CA LYS A 160 -16.16 2.18 11.67
C LYS A 160 -16.04 0.68 11.96
N ASN A 161 -16.76 -0.19 11.24
CA ASN A 161 -16.78 -1.63 11.44
C ASN A 161 -15.68 -2.31 10.62
N ILE A 162 -14.58 -2.63 11.28
CA ILE A 162 -13.43 -3.30 10.64
C ILE A 162 -13.83 -4.66 10.05
N GLU A 163 -14.67 -5.44 10.74
CA GLU A 163 -15.08 -6.76 10.27
C GLU A 163 -15.88 -6.67 8.96
N GLU A 164 -16.84 -5.76 8.86
CA GLU A 164 -17.64 -5.58 7.64
C GLU A 164 -16.76 -5.10 6.48
N ASN A 165 -15.88 -4.15 6.73
CA ASN A 165 -14.94 -3.67 5.73
C ASN A 165 -14.03 -4.79 5.20
N LEU A 166 -13.46 -5.61 6.08
CA LEU A 166 -12.62 -6.74 5.67
C LEU A 166 -13.40 -7.81 4.90
N ARG A 167 -14.67 -8.05 5.23
CA ARG A 167 -15.52 -8.97 4.47
C ARG A 167 -15.81 -8.47 3.06
N MET A 168 -16.02 -7.17 2.91
CA MET A 168 -16.29 -6.52 1.63
C MET A 168 -15.04 -6.43 0.74
N LEU A 169 -13.87 -6.21 1.35
CA LEU A 169 -12.60 -5.92 0.67
C LEU A 169 -11.72 -7.16 0.47
N GLN A 170 -12.23 -8.35 0.71
CA GLN A 170 -11.42 -9.57 0.74
C GLN A 170 -10.72 -9.83 -0.61
N PRO A 171 -9.37 -9.77 -0.66
CA PRO A 171 -8.61 -10.07 -1.86
C PRO A 171 -8.53 -11.58 -2.12
N VAL A 172 -8.14 -11.95 -3.33
CA VAL A 172 -7.78 -13.32 -3.68
C VAL A 172 -6.37 -13.61 -3.16
N GLN A 173 -6.13 -14.84 -2.71
CA GLN A 173 -4.80 -15.31 -2.36
C GLN A 173 -4.08 -15.84 -3.60
N SER A 174 -3.00 -15.16 -4.02
CA SER A 174 -2.26 -15.47 -5.25
C SER A 174 -0.93 -16.17 -5.01
N PHE A 175 -0.39 -16.07 -3.78
CA PHE A 175 0.88 -16.68 -3.39
C PHE A 175 0.69 -17.54 -2.14
N GLU A 176 1.54 -18.56 -2.01
CA GLU A 176 1.57 -19.38 -0.79
C GLU A 176 2.08 -18.53 0.39
N PRO A 177 1.44 -18.58 1.58
CA PRO A 177 1.87 -17.84 2.76
C PRO A 177 3.36 -18.06 3.08
N GLY A 178 4.05 -17.00 3.50
CA GLY A 178 5.47 -17.04 3.85
C GLY A 178 6.44 -17.08 2.67
N THR A 179 5.99 -16.99 1.40
CA THR A 179 6.88 -17.15 0.23
C THR A 179 7.22 -15.85 -0.49
N VAL A 180 6.33 -14.87 -0.50
CA VAL A 180 6.48 -13.60 -1.21
C VAL A 180 6.11 -12.46 -0.29
N THR A 181 6.99 -11.49 -0.16
CA THR A 181 6.65 -10.25 0.55
C THR A 181 5.90 -9.32 -0.40
N SER A 182 4.68 -8.97 0.00
CA SER A 182 3.81 -8.02 -0.67
C SER A 182 3.09 -7.19 0.38
N TYR A 183 3.47 -5.92 0.53
CA TYR A 183 2.87 -5.03 1.54
C TYR A 183 1.35 -5.07 1.47
N SER A 184 0.70 -5.49 2.54
CA SER A 184 -0.75 -5.73 2.58
C SER A 184 -1.45 -4.89 3.63
N ASN A 185 -2.32 -3.99 3.19
CA ASN A 185 -3.23 -3.27 4.07
C ASN A 185 -4.29 -4.23 4.64
N TYR A 186 -4.78 -5.15 3.81
CA TYR A 186 -5.75 -6.16 4.23
C TYR A 186 -5.21 -7.04 5.35
N GLY A 187 -3.96 -7.50 5.22
CA GLY A 187 -3.31 -8.32 6.27
C GLY A 187 -3.19 -7.58 7.60
N ALA A 188 -2.80 -6.31 7.59
CA ALA A 188 -2.74 -5.50 8.81
C ALA A 188 -4.14 -5.24 9.41
N GLY A 189 -5.16 -5.07 8.55
CA GLY A 189 -6.57 -4.99 8.97
C GLY A 189 -7.05 -6.28 9.65
N LEU A 190 -6.68 -7.45 9.13
CA LEU A 190 -6.99 -8.74 9.78
C LEU A 190 -6.37 -8.82 11.19
N ALA A 191 -5.14 -8.36 11.35
CA ALA A 191 -4.50 -8.33 12.67
C ALA A 191 -5.27 -7.42 13.65
N SER A 192 -5.73 -6.24 13.20
CA SER A 192 -6.54 -5.36 14.07
C SER A 192 -7.90 -5.96 14.42
N LEU A 193 -8.56 -6.67 13.48
CA LEU A 193 -9.79 -7.41 13.79
C LEU A 193 -9.55 -8.50 14.83
N ILE A 194 -8.43 -9.21 14.75
CA ILE A 194 -8.06 -10.23 15.74
C ILE A 194 -7.86 -9.58 17.12
N VAL A 195 -7.25 -8.40 17.19
CA VAL A 195 -7.16 -7.63 18.45
C VAL A 195 -8.55 -7.32 19.00
N GLU A 196 -9.49 -6.81 18.19
CA GLU A 196 -10.87 -6.54 18.63
C GLU A 196 -11.56 -7.79 19.17
N ARG A 197 -11.45 -8.91 18.48
CA ARG A 197 -12.11 -10.15 18.85
C ARG A 197 -11.58 -10.76 20.15
N ILE A 198 -10.29 -10.68 20.37
CA ILE A 198 -9.65 -11.26 21.56
C ILE A 198 -9.82 -10.35 22.78
N SER A 199 -9.74 -9.04 22.58
CA SER A 199 -9.90 -8.06 23.67
C SER A 199 -11.38 -7.82 24.04
N GLY A 200 -12.30 -7.98 23.08
CA GLY A 200 -13.70 -7.58 23.22
C GLY A 200 -13.94 -6.06 23.16
N GLN A 201 -12.92 -5.31 22.72
CA GLN A 201 -12.97 -3.85 22.55
C GLN A 201 -12.89 -3.49 21.07
N THR A 202 -13.36 -2.30 20.65
CA THR A 202 -13.00 -1.77 19.32
C THR A 202 -11.50 -1.53 19.27
N PHE A 203 -10.90 -1.59 18.09
CA PHE A 203 -9.47 -1.33 17.96
C PHE A 203 -9.09 0.08 18.42
N ALA A 204 -9.97 1.06 18.21
CA ALA A 204 -9.77 2.41 18.69
C ALA A 204 -9.75 2.48 20.22
N ASP A 205 -10.75 1.88 20.90
CA ASP A 205 -10.82 1.85 22.37
C ASP A 205 -9.59 1.13 22.95
N TYR A 206 -9.23 -0.03 22.39
CA TYR A 206 -8.04 -0.77 22.81
C TYR A 206 -6.78 0.09 22.70
N THR A 207 -6.58 0.74 21.56
CA THR A 207 -5.40 1.59 21.31
C THR A 207 -5.35 2.79 22.25
N HIS A 208 -6.49 3.44 22.50
CA HIS A 208 -6.58 4.53 23.45
C HIS A 208 -6.23 4.07 24.86
N GLU A 209 -6.81 2.97 25.34
CA GLU A 209 -6.64 2.48 26.73
C GLU A 209 -5.23 1.93 26.96
N HIS A 210 -4.68 1.17 26.00
CA HIS A 210 -3.45 0.39 26.21
C HIS A 210 -2.19 1.00 25.57
N ILE A 211 -2.34 2.02 24.72
CA ILE A 211 -1.19 2.67 24.06
C ILE A 211 -1.20 4.18 24.30
N PHE A 212 -2.24 4.92 23.88
CA PHE A 212 -2.22 6.38 23.89
C PHE A 212 -2.26 6.95 25.30
N GLN A 213 -3.23 6.53 26.13
CA GLN A 213 -3.34 7.02 27.50
C GLN A 213 -2.13 6.72 28.38
N PRO A 214 -1.57 5.48 28.41
CA PRO A 214 -0.36 5.19 29.18
C PRO A 214 0.84 6.03 28.78
N LEU A 215 0.89 6.49 27.53
CA LEU A 215 1.97 7.36 27.02
C LEU A 215 1.66 8.85 27.12
N GLY A 216 0.48 9.24 27.60
CA GLY A 216 0.06 10.64 27.67
C GLY A 216 -0.10 11.29 26.30
N MET A 217 -0.60 10.54 25.32
CA MET A 217 -0.83 11.00 23.94
C MET A 217 -2.23 11.63 23.83
N ASP A 218 -2.43 12.77 24.47
CA ASP A 218 -3.74 13.40 24.61
C ASP A 218 -4.20 14.15 23.34
N LYS A 219 -3.33 14.27 22.33
CA LYS A 219 -3.58 14.98 21.07
C LYS A 219 -3.41 14.04 19.87
N THR A 220 -3.91 12.80 20.00
CA THR A 220 -3.92 11.79 18.95
C THR A 220 -5.31 11.18 18.82
N ALA A 221 -5.79 11.00 17.60
CA ALA A 221 -7.06 10.36 17.25
C ALA A 221 -6.82 9.20 16.29
N LEU A 222 -7.76 8.26 16.23
CA LEU A 222 -7.65 7.06 15.40
C LEU A 222 -8.92 6.75 14.59
N LEU A 223 -10.12 7.15 15.05
CA LEU A 223 -11.36 6.89 14.33
C LEU A 223 -11.38 7.58 12.94
N PRO A 224 -12.13 7.05 11.96
CA PRO A 224 -12.18 7.62 10.61
C PRO A 224 -12.51 9.11 10.58
N ASP A 225 -13.46 9.53 11.40
CA ASP A 225 -13.92 10.93 11.52
C ASP A 225 -13.17 11.74 12.60
N LEU A 226 -12.15 11.15 13.24
CA LEU A 226 -11.40 11.71 14.37
C LEU A 226 -12.27 12.14 15.56
N SER A 227 -13.48 11.58 15.67
CA SER A 227 -14.44 11.93 16.75
C SER A 227 -14.00 11.46 18.13
N ASP A 228 -13.04 10.55 18.20
CA ASP A 228 -12.39 10.06 19.42
C ASP A 228 -11.46 11.10 20.07
N ASN A 229 -11.13 12.21 19.37
CA ASN A 229 -10.38 13.33 19.95
C ASN A 229 -10.83 14.68 19.37
N PRO A 230 -11.64 15.47 20.10
CA PRO A 230 -12.18 16.76 19.63
C PRO A 230 -11.09 17.80 19.29
N TYR A 231 -9.95 17.77 19.97
CA TYR A 231 -8.82 18.65 19.66
C TYR A 231 -8.27 18.33 18.28
N VAL A 232 -7.97 17.06 18.02
CA VAL A 232 -7.41 16.59 16.74
C VAL A 232 -8.40 16.84 15.61
N GLN A 233 -9.68 16.50 15.80
CA GLN A 233 -10.75 16.71 14.83
C GLN A 233 -10.84 18.19 14.40
N LYS A 234 -10.81 19.10 15.36
CA LYS A 234 -10.83 20.54 15.08
C LYS A 234 -9.57 21.01 14.37
N LYS A 235 -8.39 20.63 14.88
CA LYS A 235 -7.09 21.08 14.34
C LYS A 235 -6.82 20.54 12.95
N ARG A 236 -7.25 19.31 12.65
CA ARG A 236 -7.09 18.71 11.33
C ARG A 236 -7.84 19.50 10.23
N GLN A 237 -8.95 20.16 10.57
CA GLN A 237 -9.69 21.04 9.65
C GLN A 237 -8.93 22.34 9.30
N GLU A 238 -7.97 22.76 10.11
CA GLU A 238 -7.11 23.92 9.83
C GLU A 238 -6.01 23.58 8.82
N SER A 239 -5.78 22.30 8.53
CA SER A 239 -4.71 21.80 7.67
C SER A 239 -5.22 21.51 6.26
N LYS A 240 -4.42 21.87 5.25
CA LYS A 240 -4.63 21.45 3.87
C LYS A 240 -3.60 20.37 3.48
N ALA A 241 -4.04 19.52 2.59
CA ALA A 241 -3.20 18.53 1.92
C ALA A 241 -2.68 19.10 0.60
N TYR A 242 -1.51 18.66 0.17
CA TYR A 242 -0.87 19.08 -1.07
C TYR A 242 -0.39 17.87 -1.88
N ASP A 243 -0.48 17.96 -3.21
CA ASP A 243 0.09 16.95 -4.11
C ASP A 243 1.62 17.11 -4.27
N THR A 244 2.25 16.18 -4.98
CA THR A 244 3.70 16.21 -5.28
C THR A 244 4.15 17.42 -6.12
N LYS A 245 3.22 18.19 -6.66
CA LYS A 245 3.49 19.45 -7.41
C LYS A 245 3.24 20.68 -6.54
N GLY A 246 2.81 20.50 -5.29
CA GLY A 246 2.47 21.58 -4.37
C GLY A 246 1.10 22.21 -4.61
N ASN A 247 0.22 21.60 -5.41
CA ASN A 247 -1.14 22.05 -5.57
C ASN A 247 -1.97 21.63 -4.35
N SER A 248 -2.85 22.53 -3.90
CA SER A 248 -3.74 22.22 -2.80
C SER A 248 -4.80 21.17 -3.19
N LEU A 249 -4.92 20.12 -2.38
CA LEU A 249 -5.99 19.12 -2.44
C LEU A 249 -7.18 19.51 -1.52
N GLY A 250 -7.15 20.71 -0.94
CA GLY A 250 -8.12 21.17 0.03
C GLY A 250 -7.84 20.60 1.42
N THR A 251 -8.85 20.58 2.26
CA THR A 251 -8.77 19.95 3.59
C THR A 251 -8.74 18.43 3.52
N ALA A 252 -8.57 17.86 2.31
CA ALA A 252 -8.66 16.45 1.96
C ALA A 252 -8.57 15.53 3.17
N PHE A 253 -9.71 15.07 3.60
CA PHE A 253 -9.84 14.19 4.75
C PHE A 253 -10.47 12.90 4.25
N TYR A 254 -9.71 11.84 4.31
CA TYR A 254 -10.14 10.52 3.90
C TYR A 254 -10.53 9.71 5.13
N GLU A 255 -11.76 9.25 5.15
CA GLU A 255 -12.25 8.34 6.18
C GLU A 255 -11.99 6.90 5.71
N TYR A 256 -10.91 6.30 6.22
CA TYR A 256 -10.59 4.90 5.89
C TYR A 256 -11.46 3.96 6.70
N GLY A 257 -12.19 3.07 6.06
CA GLY A 257 -12.95 2.02 6.75
C GLY A 257 -12.06 1.07 7.54
N LEU A 258 -10.86 0.76 7.03
CA LEU A 258 -9.81 0.09 7.79
C LEU A 258 -8.95 1.13 8.53
N TYR A 259 -9.55 1.90 9.41
CA TYR A 259 -8.88 3.02 10.09
C TYR A 259 -7.63 2.61 10.88
N SER A 260 -7.61 1.40 11.43
CA SER A 260 -6.49 0.83 12.19
C SER A 260 -5.15 0.80 11.43
N ILE A 261 -5.19 0.87 10.09
CA ILE A 261 -3.99 0.72 9.25
C ILE A 261 -3.40 2.04 8.76
N GLY A 262 -4.10 3.18 8.96
CA GLY A 262 -3.61 4.42 8.34
C GLY A 262 -4.29 5.72 8.75
N GLN A 263 -5.28 5.68 9.66
CA GLN A 263 -6.11 6.85 9.99
C GLN A 263 -5.56 7.71 11.13
N ALA A 264 -4.62 7.18 11.95
CA ALA A 264 -4.13 7.96 13.08
C ALA A 264 -3.67 9.36 12.63
N ALA A 265 -4.08 10.36 13.39
CA ALA A 265 -3.68 11.75 13.23
C ALA A 265 -3.33 12.33 14.59
N GLY A 266 -2.27 13.14 14.66
CA GLY A 266 -1.83 13.70 15.94
C GLY A 266 -0.70 14.72 15.77
N THR A 267 -0.26 15.26 16.90
CA THR A 267 0.86 16.20 16.95
C THR A 267 2.21 15.47 16.89
N LEU A 268 3.27 16.21 16.52
CA LEU A 268 4.65 15.71 16.57
C LEU A 268 5.02 15.25 17.99
N GLU A 269 4.60 16.00 19.03
CA GLU A 269 4.87 15.68 20.43
C GLU A 269 4.34 14.29 20.80
N ASP A 270 3.11 13.96 20.44
CA ASP A 270 2.52 12.67 20.77
C ASP A 270 3.18 11.52 20.00
N LEU A 271 3.46 11.70 18.70
CA LEU A 271 4.20 10.69 17.95
C LEU A 271 5.60 10.48 18.50
N GLN A 272 6.25 11.54 19.02
CA GLN A 272 7.55 11.43 19.68
C GLN A 272 7.45 10.64 21.01
N LYS A 273 6.40 10.85 21.84
CA LYS A 273 6.17 10.05 23.04
C LYS A 273 6.07 8.56 22.71
N PHE A 274 5.31 8.22 21.68
CA PHE A 274 5.21 6.85 21.18
C PHE A 274 6.57 6.29 20.76
N ALA A 275 7.31 7.03 19.95
CA ALA A 275 8.64 6.64 19.48
C ALA A 275 9.67 6.52 20.61
N GLN A 276 9.64 7.40 21.62
CA GLN A 276 10.48 7.33 22.80
C GLN A 276 10.16 6.13 23.68
N ALA A 277 8.89 5.74 23.80
CA ALA A 277 8.50 4.52 24.49
C ALA A 277 9.04 3.27 23.79
N LEU A 278 8.99 3.22 22.47
CA LEU A 278 9.60 2.16 21.66
C LEU A 278 11.12 2.12 21.84
N LEU A 279 11.79 3.24 21.70
CA LEU A 279 13.25 3.34 21.81
C LEU A 279 13.74 3.01 23.22
N GLY A 280 13.03 3.51 24.24
CA GLY A 280 13.34 3.30 25.64
C GLY A 280 12.85 1.97 26.22
N ARG A 281 12.11 1.17 25.45
CA ARG A 281 11.51 -0.10 25.89
C ARG A 281 10.70 0.06 27.18
N LYS A 282 9.76 1.02 27.18
CA LYS A 282 9.01 1.43 28.37
C LYS A 282 7.51 1.36 28.14
N THR A 283 6.77 1.13 29.21
CA THR A 283 5.32 1.35 29.34
C THR A 283 4.45 0.38 28.55
N LEU A 284 4.79 0.04 27.30
CA LEU A 284 3.93 -0.71 26.38
C LEU A 284 3.87 -2.22 26.68
N PHE A 285 4.89 -2.78 27.34
CA PHE A 285 4.96 -4.19 27.73
C PHE A 285 5.45 -4.33 29.16
N ASP A 286 4.96 -5.36 29.85
CA ASP A 286 5.33 -5.65 31.24
C ASP A 286 6.65 -6.44 31.33
N ARG A 287 6.96 -7.25 30.30
CA ARG A 287 8.12 -8.15 30.30
C ARG A 287 9.22 -7.68 29.35
N PRO A 288 10.48 -7.64 29.81
CA PRO A 288 11.62 -7.31 28.93
C PRO A 288 11.76 -8.24 27.73
N GLU A 289 11.36 -9.50 27.86
CA GLU A 289 11.42 -10.51 26.81
C GLU A 289 10.55 -10.14 25.62
N THR A 290 9.41 -9.49 25.85
CA THR A 290 8.52 -9.03 24.79
C THR A 290 9.18 -8.00 23.88
N TRP A 291 9.96 -7.09 24.47
CA TRP A 291 10.78 -6.13 23.71
C TRP A 291 11.85 -6.82 22.86
N ASN A 292 12.51 -7.84 23.42
CA ASN A 292 13.52 -8.59 22.70
C ASN A 292 12.90 -9.37 21.54
N THR A 293 11.72 -9.95 21.76
CA THR A 293 10.97 -10.64 20.70
C THR A 293 10.55 -9.65 19.62
N LEU A 294 9.94 -8.52 19.98
CA LEU A 294 9.48 -7.51 19.02
C LEU A 294 10.57 -7.07 18.05
N TYR A 295 11.78 -6.86 18.54
CA TYR A 295 12.89 -6.36 17.74
C TYR A 295 13.75 -7.45 17.09
N ASN A 296 13.46 -8.73 17.37
CA ASN A 296 14.13 -9.83 16.69
C ASN A 296 13.61 -9.94 15.25
N PRO A 297 14.49 -9.96 14.23
CA PRO A 297 14.05 -10.11 12.84
C PRO A 297 13.23 -11.37 12.61
N THR A 298 12.09 -11.21 11.91
CA THR A 298 11.17 -12.31 11.56
C THR A 298 11.21 -12.64 10.08
N SER A 299 11.76 -11.75 9.26
CA SER A 299 12.06 -12.05 7.87
C SER A 299 13.37 -11.44 7.41
N THR A 300 14.00 -12.09 6.44
CA THR A 300 15.23 -11.65 5.80
C THR A 300 15.01 -11.44 4.30
N TYR A 301 15.95 -10.78 3.65
CA TYR A 301 15.99 -10.79 2.19
C TYR A 301 16.22 -12.23 1.70
N PRO A 302 15.46 -12.73 0.69
CA PRO A 302 15.53 -14.12 0.27
C PRO A 302 16.95 -14.57 -0.06
N GLY A 303 17.36 -15.72 0.50
CA GLY A 303 18.70 -16.29 0.26
C GLY A 303 19.84 -15.59 1.01
N THR A 304 19.54 -14.70 1.96
CA THR A 304 20.54 -13.98 2.78
C THR A 304 20.17 -13.99 4.25
N ASP A 305 21.12 -13.59 5.11
CA ASP A 305 20.90 -13.32 6.52
C ASP A 305 20.59 -11.83 6.80
N ILE A 306 20.41 -11.02 5.75
CA ILE A 306 20.13 -9.59 5.90
C ILE A 306 18.69 -9.41 6.38
N ALA A 307 18.53 -8.85 7.55
CA ALA A 307 17.24 -8.61 8.17
C ALA A 307 16.40 -7.62 7.35
N ARG A 308 15.10 -7.89 7.23
CA ARG A 308 14.16 -7.11 6.42
C ARG A 308 13.01 -6.55 7.25
N ASN A 309 12.47 -7.35 8.16
CA ASN A 309 11.34 -7.00 9.01
C ASN A 309 11.50 -7.65 10.38
N ALA A 310 11.02 -6.95 11.43
CA ALA A 310 10.90 -7.47 12.78
C ALA A 310 9.48 -7.18 13.27
N HIS A 311 8.62 -8.20 13.29
CA HIS A 311 7.24 -8.14 13.79
C HIS A 311 6.44 -6.92 13.28
N GLY A 312 6.56 -6.63 11.95
CA GLY A 312 5.84 -5.52 11.32
C GLY A 312 6.60 -4.20 11.25
N PHE A 313 7.75 -4.10 11.89
CA PHE A 313 8.68 -2.98 11.74
C PHE A 313 9.64 -3.23 10.59
N TRP A 314 9.74 -2.32 9.66
CA TRP A 314 10.71 -2.42 8.56
C TRP A 314 12.11 -2.06 9.02
N ILE A 315 13.08 -2.89 8.61
CA ILE A 315 14.50 -2.64 8.83
C ILE A 315 15.07 -1.99 7.58
N ASN A 316 15.75 -0.87 7.75
CA ASN A 316 16.40 -0.13 6.68
C ASN A 316 17.85 0.16 7.07
N GLU A 317 18.72 0.11 6.08
CA GLU A 317 20.14 0.32 6.26
C GLU A 317 20.56 1.73 5.85
N TYR A 318 21.14 2.45 6.79
CA TYR A 318 21.84 3.73 6.62
C TYR A 318 23.32 3.54 6.99
N GLY A 319 24.00 4.54 7.53
CA GLY A 319 25.27 4.34 8.22
C GLY A 319 25.15 3.36 9.37
N VAL A 320 23.95 3.21 9.90
CA VAL A 320 23.52 2.24 10.92
C VAL A 320 22.24 1.54 10.48
N SER A 321 21.93 0.41 11.12
CA SER A 321 20.64 -0.28 10.91
C SER A 321 19.56 0.41 11.72
N ILE A 322 18.46 0.76 11.06
CA ILE A 322 17.32 1.42 11.69
C ILE A 322 16.05 0.59 11.54
N ILE A 323 15.16 0.69 12.52
CA ILE A 323 13.88 0.04 12.53
C ILE A 323 12.75 1.09 12.57
N GLY A 324 11.63 0.86 11.89
CA GLY A 324 10.52 1.79 11.92
C GLY A 324 9.50 1.59 10.82
N HIS A 325 8.77 2.65 10.48
CA HIS A 325 7.74 2.60 9.45
C HIS A 325 7.59 3.98 8.77
N GLY A 326 7.23 3.96 7.50
CA GLY A 326 6.80 5.17 6.77
C GLY A 326 5.29 5.20 6.60
N GLY A 327 4.74 6.40 6.42
CA GLY A 327 3.32 6.62 6.21
C GLY A 327 3.05 7.54 5.03
N ASN A 328 2.00 7.23 4.28
CA ASN A 328 1.47 8.10 3.24
C ASN A 328 -0.04 8.02 3.26
N THR A 329 -0.66 9.19 3.09
CA THR A 329 -2.08 9.35 2.73
C THR A 329 -2.16 10.17 1.45
N ASP A 330 -3.34 10.48 0.97
CA ASP A 330 -3.48 11.27 -0.26
C ASP A 330 -3.02 12.72 -0.14
N GLY A 331 -2.56 13.14 1.02
CA GLY A 331 -2.06 14.50 1.21
C GLY A 331 -1.01 14.66 2.30
N PHE A 332 -0.64 13.58 2.97
CA PHE A 332 0.34 13.62 4.05
C PHE A 332 1.36 12.50 3.91
N SER A 333 2.58 12.77 4.36
CA SER A 333 3.63 11.77 4.50
C SER A 333 4.27 11.86 5.87
N SER A 334 4.63 10.72 6.43
CA SER A 334 5.30 10.63 7.73
C SER A 334 6.37 9.55 7.74
N ARG A 335 7.28 9.64 8.69
CA ARG A 335 8.26 8.59 8.94
C ARG A 335 8.68 8.58 10.40
N LEU A 336 8.78 7.37 10.97
CA LEU A 336 9.33 7.09 12.29
C LEU A 336 10.49 6.12 12.13
N MET A 337 11.67 6.48 12.65
CA MET A 337 12.92 5.73 12.50
C MET A 337 13.66 5.68 13.84
N LEU A 338 14.10 4.50 14.23
CA LEU A 338 14.80 4.25 15.49
C LEU A 338 16.09 3.48 15.23
N ASP A 339 17.20 3.99 15.69
CA ASP A 339 18.44 3.24 15.89
C ASP A 339 18.46 2.72 17.32
N LEU A 340 18.22 1.43 17.47
CA LEU A 340 18.14 0.79 18.79
C LEU A 340 19.50 0.64 19.48
N GLU A 341 20.59 0.70 18.71
CA GLU A 341 21.97 0.56 19.23
C GLU A 341 22.46 1.88 19.83
N SER A 342 22.36 2.97 19.05
CA SER A 342 22.76 4.31 19.55
C SER A 342 21.70 4.95 20.46
N GLY A 343 20.47 4.45 20.45
CA GLY A 343 19.37 5.05 21.20
C GLY A 343 18.89 6.36 20.61
N ILE A 344 19.02 6.56 19.28
CA ILE A 344 18.60 7.78 18.57
C ILE A 344 17.34 7.50 17.72
N GLY A 345 16.38 8.40 17.80
CA GLY A 345 15.17 8.38 16.98
C GLY A 345 15.02 9.62 16.10
N TYR A 346 14.29 9.46 15.03
CA TYR A 346 13.93 10.51 14.08
C TYR A 346 12.46 10.35 13.68
N ILE A 347 11.75 11.48 13.65
CA ILE A 347 10.40 11.60 13.12
C ILE A 347 10.35 12.76 12.15
N VAL A 348 9.57 12.58 11.10
CA VAL A 348 9.14 13.65 10.22
C VAL A 348 7.67 13.47 9.83
N MET A 349 6.94 14.56 9.74
CA MET A 349 5.56 14.62 9.25
C MET A 349 5.42 15.80 8.29
N THR A 350 4.74 15.59 7.17
CA THR A 350 4.51 16.61 6.15
C THR A 350 3.05 16.60 5.70
N ASN A 351 2.53 17.71 5.24
CA ASN A 351 1.21 17.79 4.62
C ASN A 351 1.28 17.67 3.09
N GLN A 352 2.22 16.88 2.60
CA GLN A 352 2.39 16.58 1.19
C GLN A 352 2.42 15.07 0.95
N SER A 353 1.61 14.63 -0.03
CA SER A 353 1.60 13.23 -0.47
C SER A 353 2.97 12.82 -1.04
N MET A 354 3.43 11.62 -0.71
CA MET A 354 4.64 10.99 -1.27
C MET A 354 5.89 11.87 -1.22
N GLU A 355 6.06 12.61 -0.14
CA GLU A 355 7.19 13.50 0.08
C GLU A 355 8.50 12.68 0.20
N GLU A 356 9.57 13.09 -0.48
CA GLU A 356 10.82 12.31 -0.58
C GLU A 356 12.02 12.93 0.14
N ASN A 357 12.16 14.25 0.12
CA ASN A 357 13.36 14.89 0.65
C ASN A 357 13.47 14.74 2.17
N TYR A 358 12.39 15.05 2.88
CA TYR A 358 12.38 15.00 4.34
C TYR A 358 12.15 13.59 4.89
N ASN A 359 11.42 12.74 4.14
CA ASN A 359 11.16 11.37 4.55
C ASN A 359 12.32 10.40 4.27
N TYR A 360 13.12 10.64 3.23
CA TYR A 360 14.10 9.64 2.77
C TYR A 360 15.53 10.16 2.70
N GLN A 361 15.77 11.45 2.46
CA GLN A 361 17.12 11.99 2.33
C GLN A 361 17.58 12.72 3.61
N MET A 362 16.74 13.55 4.23
CA MET A 362 17.09 14.26 5.46
C MET A 362 17.49 13.33 6.62
N PRO A 363 16.95 12.10 6.79
CA PRO A 363 17.44 11.14 7.78
C PRO A 363 18.93 10.82 7.67
N GLU A 364 19.57 11.03 6.52
CA GLU A 364 21.03 10.85 6.38
C GLU A 364 21.84 11.81 7.29
N LEU A 365 21.28 12.96 7.64
CA LEU A 365 21.88 13.87 8.61
C LEU A 365 21.93 13.27 10.03
N VAL A 366 21.04 12.33 10.33
CA VAL A 366 20.94 11.68 11.64
C VAL A 366 21.68 10.34 11.65
N PHE A 367 21.39 9.48 10.66
CA PHE A 367 21.81 8.06 10.66
C PHE A 367 22.97 7.76 9.72
N GLY A 368 23.50 8.77 9.01
CA GLY A 368 24.51 8.58 7.98
C GLY A 368 23.90 8.16 6.64
N LYS A 369 24.76 7.97 5.65
CA LYS A 369 24.35 7.72 4.28
C LYS A 369 23.54 6.44 4.15
N ARG A 370 22.43 6.50 3.44
CA ARG A 370 21.56 5.37 3.15
C ARG A 370 22.28 4.34 2.28
N LYS A 371 22.17 3.06 2.63
CA LYS A 371 22.67 1.98 1.80
C LYS A 371 21.69 1.70 0.64
N THR A 372 22.25 1.49 -0.53
CA THR A 372 21.57 1.00 -1.72
C THR A 372 22.26 -0.30 -2.17
N ALA A 373 21.80 -0.91 -3.23
CA ALA A 373 22.49 -2.07 -3.79
C ALA A 373 23.96 -1.73 -4.13
N ASP A 374 24.87 -2.63 -3.81
CA ASP A 374 26.29 -2.47 -4.14
C ASP A 374 26.55 -2.53 -5.65
N GLU A 375 27.77 -2.17 -6.06
CA GLU A 375 28.15 -2.16 -7.48
C GLU A 375 28.08 -3.55 -8.12
N GLU A 376 28.34 -4.61 -7.36
CA GLU A 376 28.29 -5.98 -7.85
C GLU A 376 26.85 -6.40 -8.16
N THR A 377 25.94 -6.16 -7.24
CA THR A 377 24.50 -6.39 -7.44
C THR A 377 23.97 -5.57 -8.61
N GLN A 378 24.37 -4.30 -8.73
CA GLN A 378 23.96 -3.45 -9.86
C GLN A 378 24.47 -3.98 -11.21
N LYS A 379 25.68 -4.53 -11.27
CA LYS A 379 26.23 -5.14 -12.50
C LYS A 379 25.53 -6.45 -12.89
N GLN A 380 24.98 -7.18 -11.93
CA GLN A 380 24.22 -8.42 -12.18
C GLN A 380 22.79 -8.14 -12.65
N PHE A 381 22.31 -6.91 -12.50
CA PHE A 381 20.97 -6.54 -12.93
C PHE A 381 20.77 -6.77 -14.43
N THR A 382 19.67 -7.39 -14.78
CA THR A 382 19.29 -7.63 -16.17
C THR A 382 18.06 -6.79 -16.55
N PRO A 383 18.16 -5.90 -17.56
CA PRO A 383 17.01 -5.14 -18.04
C PRO A 383 15.81 -6.02 -18.38
N GLY A 384 14.63 -5.53 -18.21
CA GLY A 384 13.42 -6.30 -18.49
C GLY A 384 12.14 -5.74 -17.87
N TYR A 385 11.13 -6.59 -17.84
CA TYR A 385 9.83 -6.28 -17.23
C TYR A 385 9.75 -6.96 -15.86
N TYR A 386 9.32 -6.21 -14.85
CA TYR A 386 9.23 -6.65 -13.48
C TYR A 386 7.82 -6.40 -12.95
N LEU A 387 7.19 -7.44 -12.44
CA LEU A 387 5.85 -7.43 -11.86
C LEU A 387 5.93 -7.24 -10.36
N SER A 388 5.24 -6.25 -9.83
CA SER A 388 4.98 -6.12 -8.41
C SER A 388 3.90 -7.13 -7.99
N PRO A 389 4.11 -7.97 -6.97
CA PRO A 389 3.06 -8.81 -6.42
C PRO A 389 1.95 -7.99 -5.73
N ARG A 390 2.24 -6.73 -5.38
CA ARG A 390 1.28 -5.80 -4.80
C ARG A 390 0.39 -5.21 -5.90
N THR A 391 -0.49 -6.04 -6.44
CA THR A 391 -1.43 -5.70 -7.52
C THR A 391 -2.64 -6.64 -7.51
N TYR A 392 -3.61 -6.39 -8.38
CA TYR A 392 -4.80 -7.23 -8.58
C TYR A 392 -4.49 -8.31 -9.63
N LEU A 393 -4.00 -9.48 -9.21
CA LEU A 393 -3.67 -10.57 -10.14
C LEU A 393 -4.91 -11.35 -10.57
N HIS A 394 -5.83 -11.57 -9.66
CA HIS A 394 -7.00 -12.41 -9.85
C HIS A 394 -8.30 -11.71 -9.48
N GLY A 395 -9.43 -12.33 -9.83
CA GLY A 395 -10.76 -11.83 -9.52
C GLY A 395 -11.23 -10.70 -10.44
N PRO A 396 -12.45 -10.19 -10.21
CA PRO A 396 -13.12 -9.26 -11.12
C PRO A 396 -12.53 -7.85 -11.13
N LEU A 397 -11.64 -7.52 -10.21
CA LEU A 397 -10.88 -6.27 -10.19
C LEU A 397 -9.51 -6.37 -10.87
N SER A 398 -9.15 -7.54 -11.43
CA SER A 398 -7.83 -7.74 -12.04
C SER A 398 -7.50 -6.78 -13.19
N PHE A 399 -8.50 -6.19 -13.84
CA PHE A 399 -8.30 -5.15 -14.87
C PHE A 399 -7.72 -3.84 -14.30
N LEU A 400 -7.83 -3.59 -12.97
CA LEU A 400 -7.26 -2.40 -12.32
C LEU A 400 -5.73 -2.40 -12.38
N ARG A 401 -5.08 -3.55 -12.56
CA ARG A 401 -3.62 -3.61 -12.74
C ARG A 401 -3.14 -2.85 -13.98
N LEU A 402 -4.01 -2.58 -14.95
CA LEU A 402 -3.70 -1.72 -16.10
C LEU A 402 -3.64 -0.22 -15.75
N MET A 403 -4.29 0.18 -14.64
CA MET A 403 -4.36 1.56 -14.17
C MET A 403 -3.29 1.86 -13.10
N MET A 404 -2.68 0.82 -12.52
CA MET A 404 -1.65 0.92 -11.50
C MET A 404 -0.29 0.55 -12.11
N PRO A 405 0.83 1.13 -11.63
CA PRO A 405 2.17 0.76 -12.07
C PRO A 405 2.57 -0.62 -11.51
N SER A 406 1.80 -1.66 -11.86
CA SER A 406 2.02 -3.03 -11.39
C SER A 406 3.18 -3.71 -12.11
N ILE A 407 3.47 -3.30 -13.33
CA ILE A 407 4.58 -3.81 -14.14
C ILE A 407 5.42 -2.64 -14.60
N GLU A 408 6.70 -2.70 -14.27
CA GLU A 408 7.68 -1.70 -14.67
C GLU A 408 8.65 -2.29 -15.69
N LYS A 409 8.91 -1.54 -16.77
CA LYS A 409 10.06 -1.79 -17.62
C LYS A 409 11.26 -1.10 -17.02
N ILE A 410 12.19 -1.88 -16.49
CA ILE A 410 13.40 -1.36 -15.86
C ILE A 410 14.58 -1.63 -16.80
N ASP A 411 15.09 -0.58 -17.41
CA ASP A 411 16.26 -0.64 -18.29
C ASP A 411 17.56 -0.36 -17.52
N ASN A 412 17.49 0.50 -16.48
CA ASN A 412 18.64 0.83 -15.62
C ASN A 412 18.16 1.05 -14.17
N PRO A 413 18.66 0.27 -13.20
CA PRO A 413 18.26 0.40 -11.80
C PRO A 413 18.61 1.77 -11.19
N ALA A 414 19.68 2.42 -11.63
CA ALA A 414 20.05 3.77 -11.15
C ALA A 414 19.06 4.87 -11.56
N GLN A 415 18.23 4.63 -12.58
CA GLN A 415 17.19 5.55 -13.04
C GLN A 415 15.80 5.17 -12.54
N ASN A 416 15.66 3.99 -11.95
CA ASN A 416 14.40 3.57 -11.36
C ASN A 416 14.26 4.16 -9.95
N ARG A 417 13.16 4.85 -9.69
CA ARG A 417 12.90 5.54 -8.42
C ARG A 417 13.02 4.62 -7.19
N ILE A 418 12.51 3.40 -7.29
CA ILE A 418 12.50 2.46 -6.17
C ILE A 418 13.89 1.86 -5.98
N LEU A 419 14.53 1.38 -7.05
CA LEU A 419 15.82 0.71 -6.96
C LEU A 419 16.97 1.66 -6.66
N SER A 420 16.94 2.89 -7.18
CA SER A 420 18.00 3.87 -6.92
C SER A 420 18.04 4.38 -5.47
N THR A 421 16.92 4.29 -4.76
CA THR A 421 16.77 4.86 -3.42
C THR A 421 16.58 3.83 -2.32
N ASN A 422 16.53 2.53 -2.61
CA ASN A 422 16.35 1.47 -1.63
C ASN A 422 17.47 0.42 -1.72
N PHE A 423 17.68 -0.30 -0.61
CA PHE A 423 18.44 -1.54 -0.64
C PHE A 423 17.63 -2.60 -1.40
N TRP A 424 18.30 -3.36 -2.25
CA TRP A 424 17.75 -4.48 -2.99
C TRP A 424 18.85 -5.48 -3.35
N ILE A 425 18.44 -6.69 -3.60
CA ILE A 425 19.30 -7.77 -4.07
C ILE A 425 18.69 -8.41 -5.32
N ILE A 426 19.43 -9.32 -5.96
CA ILE A 426 18.90 -10.22 -6.98
C ILE A 426 18.82 -11.61 -6.36
N TYR A 427 17.65 -12.22 -6.42
CA TYR A 427 17.41 -13.58 -5.95
C TYR A 427 16.87 -14.43 -7.08
N GLU A 428 17.55 -15.56 -7.35
CA GLU A 428 17.12 -16.52 -8.35
C GLU A 428 16.74 -17.84 -7.69
N SER A 429 15.53 -18.31 -7.94
CA SER A 429 15.04 -19.59 -7.44
C SER A 429 14.10 -20.24 -8.45
N LYS A 430 14.32 -21.54 -8.71
CA LYS A 430 13.49 -22.35 -9.63
C LYS A 430 13.28 -21.69 -11.01
N GLY A 431 14.33 -21.01 -11.53
CA GLY A 431 14.30 -20.33 -12.83
C GLY A 431 13.53 -19.00 -12.84
N LYS A 432 13.13 -18.50 -11.68
CA LYS A 432 12.53 -17.18 -11.51
C LYS A 432 13.53 -16.22 -10.90
N VAL A 433 13.65 -15.03 -11.46
CA VAL A 433 14.47 -13.93 -10.96
C VAL A 433 13.56 -12.94 -10.24
N THR A 434 13.88 -12.64 -9.00
CA THR A 434 13.20 -11.63 -8.20
C THR A 434 14.15 -10.53 -7.76
N ILE A 435 13.63 -9.33 -7.54
CA ILE A 435 14.32 -8.20 -6.93
C ILE A 435 13.58 -7.85 -5.64
N PRO A 436 13.97 -8.44 -4.51
CA PRO A 436 13.44 -8.07 -3.21
C PRO A 436 13.86 -6.65 -2.82
N VAL A 437 12.87 -5.84 -2.48
CA VAL A 437 13.01 -4.52 -1.84
C VAL A 437 12.36 -4.59 -0.47
N ALA A 438 12.54 -3.62 0.42
CA ALA A 438 12.02 -3.68 1.79
C ALA A 438 10.57 -4.19 1.89
N VAL A 439 9.64 -3.65 1.09
CA VAL A 439 8.20 -3.88 1.22
C VAL A 439 7.59 -4.78 0.13
N VAL A 440 8.37 -5.23 -0.87
CA VAL A 440 7.85 -5.98 -2.02
C VAL A 440 8.93 -6.78 -2.74
N ASP A 441 8.56 -7.94 -3.28
CA ASP A 441 9.41 -8.81 -4.10
C ASP A 441 9.01 -8.70 -5.58
N TYR A 442 9.71 -7.88 -6.37
CA TYR A 442 9.44 -7.78 -7.81
C TYR A 442 9.88 -9.05 -8.54
N GLU A 443 8.97 -9.70 -9.28
CA GLU A 443 9.27 -10.86 -10.12
C GLU A 443 9.57 -10.43 -11.56
N LYS A 444 10.68 -10.91 -12.14
CA LYS A 444 10.98 -10.71 -13.56
C LYS A 444 10.02 -11.54 -14.41
N ILE A 445 9.35 -10.90 -15.35
CA ILE A 445 8.41 -11.54 -16.26
C ILE A 445 8.88 -11.45 -17.72
N SER A 446 8.30 -12.27 -18.58
CA SER A 446 8.58 -12.20 -20.01
C SER A 446 7.95 -10.97 -20.67
N ALA A 447 8.51 -10.52 -21.79
CA ALA A 447 7.88 -9.47 -22.60
C ALA A 447 6.46 -9.86 -23.06
N PHE A 448 6.23 -11.15 -23.33
CA PHE A 448 4.89 -11.64 -23.67
C PHE A 448 3.91 -11.45 -22.51
N ASP A 449 4.33 -11.74 -21.26
CA ASP A 449 3.48 -11.56 -20.07
C ASP A 449 3.11 -10.09 -19.84
N PHE A 450 4.00 -9.17 -20.17
CA PHE A 450 3.71 -7.76 -20.18
C PHE A 450 2.71 -7.36 -21.26
N TYR A 451 3.00 -7.73 -22.52
CA TYR A 451 2.19 -7.28 -23.67
C TYR A 451 0.85 -8.00 -23.80
N LYS A 452 0.69 -9.22 -23.25
CA LYS A 452 -0.58 -9.98 -23.35
C LYS A 452 -1.77 -9.20 -22.81
N ASP A 453 -1.60 -8.46 -21.70
CA ASP A 453 -2.65 -7.63 -21.09
C ASP A 453 -3.14 -6.57 -22.08
N TYR A 454 -2.21 -5.86 -22.71
CA TYR A 454 -2.50 -4.83 -23.71
C TYR A 454 -3.04 -5.40 -25.01
N ILE A 455 -2.57 -6.57 -25.45
CA ILE A 455 -3.07 -7.25 -26.64
C ILE A 455 -4.54 -7.64 -26.45
N ILE A 456 -4.88 -8.27 -25.33
CA ILE A 456 -6.25 -8.71 -25.03
C ILE A 456 -7.17 -7.50 -24.91
N LEU A 457 -6.75 -6.47 -24.17
CA LEU A 457 -7.49 -5.21 -24.07
C LEU A 457 -7.70 -4.57 -25.46
N GLY A 458 -6.64 -4.50 -26.27
CA GLY A 458 -6.69 -3.92 -27.61
C GLY A 458 -7.67 -4.65 -28.54
N LEU A 459 -7.71 -5.98 -28.50
CA LEU A 459 -8.70 -6.77 -29.24
C LEU A 459 -10.13 -6.44 -28.79
N GLY A 460 -10.37 -6.30 -27.50
CA GLY A 460 -11.66 -5.88 -26.94
C GLY A 460 -12.06 -4.48 -27.42
N ILE A 461 -11.14 -3.52 -27.36
CA ILE A 461 -11.36 -2.14 -27.82
C ILE A 461 -11.70 -2.12 -29.33
N LEU A 462 -10.98 -2.88 -30.16
CA LEU A 462 -11.28 -2.99 -31.59
C LEU A 462 -12.70 -3.53 -31.83
N GLY A 463 -13.13 -4.55 -31.06
CA GLY A 463 -14.49 -5.08 -31.11
C GLY A 463 -15.55 -4.06 -30.70
N ILE A 464 -15.27 -3.26 -29.65
CA ILE A 464 -16.16 -2.18 -29.21
C ILE A 464 -16.28 -1.08 -30.29
N VAL A 465 -15.14 -0.62 -30.84
CA VAL A 465 -15.11 0.42 -31.90
C VAL A 465 -15.86 -0.04 -33.15
N TYR A 466 -15.64 -1.29 -33.59
CA TYR A 466 -16.38 -1.88 -34.68
C TYR A 466 -17.89 -1.89 -34.40
N SER A 467 -18.30 -2.30 -33.21
CA SER A 467 -19.72 -2.38 -32.83
C SER A 467 -20.38 -1.01 -32.76
N PHE A 468 -19.66 -0.01 -32.25
CA PHE A 468 -20.13 1.38 -32.24
C PHE A 468 -20.30 1.93 -33.64
N GLY A 469 -19.34 1.70 -34.54
CA GLY A 469 -19.45 2.04 -35.98
C GLY A 469 -20.63 1.37 -36.66
N THR A 470 -20.84 0.07 -36.38
CA THR A 470 -21.98 -0.70 -36.89
C THR A 470 -23.31 -0.10 -36.45
N LEU A 471 -23.42 0.33 -35.19
CA LEU A 471 -24.60 0.97 -34.62
C LEU A 471 -24.89 2.30 -35.34
N ILE A 472 -23.88 3.18 -35.46
CA ILE A 472 -24.03 4.48 -36.13
C ILE A 472 -24.48 4.28 -37.58
N ILE A 473 -23.80 3.41 -38.34
CA ILE A 473 -24.13 3.14 -39.74
C ILE A 473 -25.57 2.57 -39.86
N SER A 474 -25.94 1.68 -38.92
CA SER A 474 -27.30 1.12 -38.91
C SER A 474 -28.38 2.17 -38.67
N LEU A 475 -28.13 3.13 -37.77
CA LEU A 475 -29.02 4.26 -37.50
C LEU A 475 -29.13 5.19 -38.70
N LEU A 476 -28.01 5.57 -39.33
CA LEU A 476 -27.99 6.43 -40.50
C LEU A 476 -28.71 5.78 -41.69
N LEU A 477 -28.46 4.50 -41.96
CA LEU A 477 -29.15 3.74 -42.98
C LEU A 477 -30.65 3.55 -42.67
N GLY A 478 -31.00 3.40 -41.39
CA GLY A 478 -32.40 3.36 -40.96
C GLY A 478 -33.12 4.67 -41.22
N ALA A 479 -32.53 5.79 -40.85
CA ALA A 479 -33.05 7.13 -41.11
C ALA A 479 -33.21 7.41 -42.64
N TYR A 480 -32.15 7.09 -43.42
CA TYR A 480 -32.19 7.23 -44.86
C TYR A 480 -33.37 6.44 -45.51
N ARG A 481 -33.62 5.21 -45.02
CA ARG A 481 -34.71 4.37 -45.53
C ARG A 481 -36.07 4.89 -45.14
N LEU A 482 -36.25 5.41 -43.95
CA LEU A 482 -37.49 6.06 -43.53
C LEU A 482 -37.82 7.24 -44.45
N ILE A 483 -36.83 8.05 -44.79
CA ILE A 483 -36.99 9.21 -45.68
C ILE A 483 -37.26 8.76 -47.15
N SER A 484 -36.48 7.77 -47.62
CA SER A 484 -36.55 7.31 -49.03
C SER A 484 -37.65 6.26 -49.32
N ARG A 485 -38.42 5.83 -48.30
CA ARG A 485 -39.48 4.81 -48.36
C ARG A 485 -39.06 3.47 -49.00
N LYS A 486 -37.76 3.12 -48.92
CA LYS A 486 -37.24 1.86 -49.50
C LYS A 486 -37.49 0.68 -48.54
N THR A 487 -38.01 -0.42 -49.11
CA THR A 487 -38.23 -1.69 -48.41
C THR A 487 -36.96 -2.56 -48.39
N VAL A 488 -36.83 -3.43 -47.37
CA VAL A 488 -35.71 -4.37 -47.22
C VAL A 488 -36.17 -5.78 -47.45
N GLU A 489 -35.42 -6.58 -48.22
CA GLU A 489 -35.70 -8.01 -48.39
C GLU A 489 -35.71 -8.75 -47.07
N SER A 490 -36.63 -9.72 -46.90
CA SER A 490 -36.85 -10.40 -45.61
C SER A 490 -35.66 -11.23 -45.13
N SER A 491 -34.93 -11.87 -46.08
CA SER A 491 -33.74 -12.69 -45.74
C SER A 491 -32.61 -11.88 -45.09
N ASP A 492 -32.50 -10.63 -45.49
CA ASP A 492 -31.53 -9.67 -45.00
C ASP A 492 -31.90 -9.09 -43.64
N ARG A 493 -33.19 -9.05 -43.31
CA ARG A 493 -33.67 -8.44 -42.05
C ARG A 493 -33.17 -9.19 -40.80
N THR A 494 -33.18 -10.52 -40.82
CA THR A 494 -32.75 -11.35 -39.70
C THR A 494 -31.28 -11.08 -39.34
N TRP A 495 -30.39 -11.07 -40.34
CA TRP A 495 -28.97 -10.85 -40.11
C TRP A 495 -28.62 -9.40 -39.75
N LYS A 496 -29.40 -8.42 -40.22
CA LYS A 496 -29.26 -7.02 -39.79
C LYS A 496 -29.63 -6.87 -38.31
N VAL A 497 -30.76 -7.47 -37.93
CA VAL A 497 -31.20 -7.46 -36.51
C VAL A 497 -30.19 -8.19 -35.63
N TRP A 498 -29.66 -9.34 -36.06
CA TRP A 498 -28.64 -10.07 -35.33
C TRP A 498 -27.35 -9.24 -35.14
N ASN A 499 -26.83 -8.61 -36.22
CA ASN A 499 -25.66 -7.73 -36.11
C ASN A 499 -25.92 -6.58 -35.14
N LEU A 500 -27.08 -5.94 -35.19
CA LEU A 500 -27.45 -4.84 -34.31
C LEU A 500 -27.53 -5.29 -32.86
N LEU A 501 -28.25 -6.38 -32.56
CA LEU A 501 -28.43 -6.88 -31.19
C LEU A 501 -27.10 -7.36 -30.60
N THR A 502 -26.27 -8.05 -31.39
CA THR A 502 -24.93 -8.48 -30.95
C THR A 502 -24.03 -7.27 -30.68
N SER A 503 -24.06 -6.24 -31.55
CA SER A 503 -23.31 -5.01 -31.33
C SER A 503 -23.78 -4.26 -30.08
N LEU A 504 -25.07 -4.21 -29.79
CA LEU A 504 -25.60 -3.64 -28.53
C LEU A 504 -25.14 -4.43 -27.30
N GLY A 505 -25.14 -5.77 -27.41
CA GLY A 505 -24.58 -6.62 -26.32
C GLY A 505 -23.11 -6.38 -26.09
N ILE A 506 -22.30 -6.19 -27.15
CA ILE A 506 -20.87 -5.82 -27.03
C ILE A 506 -20.71 -4.48 -26.32
N LEU A 507 -21.50 -3.46 -26.66
CA LEU A 507 -21.45 -2.14 -26.06
C LEU A 507 -21.98 -2.09 -24.62
N ALA A 508 -22.80 -3.07 -24.23
CA ALA A 508 -23.24 -3.19 -22.82
C ALA A 508 -22.08 -3.54 -21.86
N VAL A 509 -21.02 -4.21 -22.34
CA VAL A 509 -19.87 -4.58 -21.51
C VAL A 509 -19.10 -3.35 -20.99
N PRO A 510 -18.58 -2.45 -21.84
CA PRO A 510 -17.89 -1.25 -21.36
C PRO A 510 -18.81 -0.32 -20.56
N LEU A 511 -20.10 -0.26 -20.88
CA LEU A 511 -21.07 0.50 -20.09
C LEU A 511 -21.19 -0.07 -18.67
N ASN A 512 -21.21 -1.40 -18.51
CA ASN A 512 -21.25 -2.03 -17.20
C ASN A 512 -19.92 -1.82 -16.41
N ILE A 513 -18.76 -1.84 -17.10
CA ILE A 513 -17.47 -1.48 -16.48
C ILE A 513 -17.53 -0.04 -15.96
N LEU A 514 -17.99 0.91 -16.78
CA LEU A 514 -18.12 2.32 -16.36
C LEU A 514 -18.99 2.45 -15.10
N MET A 515 -20.10 1.72 -15.05
CA MET A 515 -21.00 1.73 -13.89
C MET A 515 -20.41 1.10 -12.62
N ILE A 516 -19.36 0.29 -12.73
CA ILE A 516 -18.56 -0.22 -11.60
C ILE A 516 -17.49 0.81 -11.24
N MET A 517 -16.88 1.47 -12.23
CA MET A 517 -15.82 2.45 -11.99
C MET A 517 -16.32 3.71 -11.28
N ILE A 518 -17.57 4.14 -11.53
CA ILE A 518 -18.12 5.34 -10.89
C ILE A 518 -18.12 5.23 -9.36
N PRO A 519 -18.66 4.18 -8.71
CA PRO A 519 -18.55 3.99 -7.26
C PRO A 519 -17.12 3.86 -6.78
N LEU A 520 -16.27 3.12 -7.51
CA LEU A 520 -14.86 2.95 -7.15
C LEU A 520 -14.11 4.30 -7.11
N MET A 521 -14.36 5.16 -8.09
CA MET A 521 -13.74 6.50 -8.14
C MET A 521 -14.33 7.48 -7.13
N ALA A 522 -15.50 7.19 -6.59
CA ALA A 522 -16.17 7.98 -5.55
C ALA A 522 -15.90 7.45 -4.13
N ASP A 523 -15.04 6.43 -4.00
CA ASP A 523 -14.77 5.70 -2.74
C ASP A 523 -16.03 5.18 -2.04
N ASP A 524 -17.10 4.94 -2.82
CA ASP A 524 -18.38 4.42 -2.35
C ASP A 524 -18.52 2.93 -2.72
N LEU A 525 -17.80 2.09 -2.01
CA LEU A 525 -17.83 0.64 -2.22
C LEU A 525 -19.18 0.01 -1.84
N ASN A 526 -19.95 0.64 -0.96
CA ASN A 526 -21.28 0.16 -0.57
C ASN A 526 -22.28 0.17 -1.73
N SER A 527 -22.07 1.00 -2.75
CA SER A 527 -22.87 1.02 -3.97
C SER A 527 -22.41 0.07 -5.08
N LEU A 528 -21.35 -0.73 -4.82
CA LEU A 528 -20.93 -1.81 -5.71
C LEU A 528 -21.94 -2.96 -5.68
N ALA A 529 -22.82 -2.99 -6.68
CA ALA A 529 -23.87 -4.00 -6.75
C ALA A 529 -23.32 -5.32 -7.34
N HIS A 530 -23.31 -6.41 -6.57
CA HIS A 530 -22.91 -7.77 -7.01
C HIS A 530 -23.56 -8.24 -8.31
N TRP A 531 -24.81 -7.85 -8.58
CA TRP A 531 -25.51 -8.22 -9.82
C TRP A 531 -24.81 -7.72 -11.09
N ARG A 532 -23.97 -6.66 -11.00
CA ARG A 532 -23.21 -6.17 -12.16
C ARG A 532 -22.14 -7.16 -12.62
N TYR A 533 -21.55 -7.90 -11.70
CA TYR A 533 -20.61 -8.99 -12.04
C TYR A 533 -21.35 -10.18 -12.63
N MET A 534 -22.55 -10.51 -12.11
CA MET A 534 -23.44 -11.52 -12.71
C MET A 534 -23.84 -11.13 -14.13
N LEU A 535 -24.01 -9.83 -14.41
CA LEU A 535 -24.32 -9.33 -15.75
C LEU A 535 -23.19 -9.63 -16.75
N PHE A 536 -21.92 -9.60 -16.34
CA PHE A 536 -20.81 -10.02 -17.21
C PHE A 536 -20.89 -11.51 -17.58
N ALA A 537 -21.27 -12.38 -16.65
CA ALA A 537 -21.47 -13.79 -16.94
C ALA A 537 -22.60 -13.98 -17.96
N ALA A 538 -23.73 -13.30 -17.75
CA ALA A 538 -24.87 -13.34 -18.67
C ALA A 538 -24.52 -12.79 -20.08
N LEU A 539 -23.83 -11.63 -20.15
CA LEU A 539 -23.35 -11.04 -21.39
C LEU A 539 -22.32 -11.94 -22.08
N GLY A 540 -21.39 -12.55 -21.34
CA GLY A 540 -20.41 -13.49 -21.87
C GLY A 540 -21.07 -14.69 -22.54
N LEU A 541 -22.07 -15.30 -21.88
CA LEU A 541 -22.84 -16.41 -22.43
C LEU A 541 -23.65 -16.00 -23.69
N LEU A 542 -24.34 -14.86 -23.60
CA LEU A 542 -25.14 -14.32 -24.72
C LEU A 542 -24.26 -14.01 -25.93
N LEU A 543 -23.12 -13.33 -25.72
CA LEU A 543 -22.21 -12.95 -26.80
C LEU A 543 -21.52 -14.17 -27.43
N THR A 544 -21.15 -15.18 -26.60
CA THR A 544 -20.61 -16.46 -27.10
C THR A 544 -21.65 -17.16 -28.00
N THR A 545 -22.88 -17.29 -27.53
CA THR A 545 -23.98 -17.89 -28.30
C THR A 545 -24.23 -17.13 -29.59
N ALA A 546 -24.30 -15.79 -29.52
CA ALA A 546 -24.48 -14.95 -30.67
C ALA A 546 -23.33 -15.12 -31.70
N ALA A 547 -22.07 -15.13 -31.24
CA ALA A 547 -20.90 -15.27 -32.10
C ALA A 547 -20.86 -16.62 -32.84
N LEU A 548 -21.33 -17.69 -32.24
CA LEU A 548 -21.32 -19.04 -32.79
C LEU A 548 -22.56 -19.31 -33.69
N LEU A 549 -23.68 -18.61 -33.47
CA LEU A 549 -24.94 -18.83 -34.19
C LEU A 549 -24.79 -18.84 -35.74
N PRO A 550 -23.98 -17.97 -36.37
CA PRO A 550 -23.78 -17.99 -37.80
C PRO A 550 -23.19 -19.30 -38.35
N LEU A 551 -22.44 -20.04 -37.55
CA LEU A 551 -21.81 -21.30 -37.94
C LEU A 551 -22.85 -22.42 -38.19
N PHE A 552 -23.99 -22.39 -37.48
CA PHE A 552 -25.00 -23.43 -37.48
C PHE A 552 -26.21 -23.10 -38.34
N ARG A 553 -26.37 -21.85 -38.82
CA ARG A 553 -27.54 -21.46 -39.63
C ARG A 553 -27.27 -21.56 -41.12
N LYS A 554 -27.99 -22.46 -41.81
CA LYS A 554 -27.96 -22.62 -43.29
C LYS A 554 -28.34 -21.34 -44.05
N SER A 555 -29.14 -20.45 -43.45
CA SER A 555 -29.51 -19.15 -44.08
C SER A 555 -28.34 -18.24 -44.38
N ARG A 556 -27.16 -18.48 -43.76
CA ARG A 556 -25.90 -17.79 -44.06
C ARG A 556 -25.44 -17.96 -45.52
N GLU A 557 -25.71 -19.12 -46.11
CA GLU A 557 -25.28 -19.43 -47.49
C GLU A 557 -25.93 -18.52 -48.54
N LYS A 558 -27.04 -17.85 -48.21
CA LYS A 558 -27.76 -16.89 -49.06
C LYS A 558 -27.29 -15.45 -48.90
N LEU A 559 -26.27 -15.18 -48.04
CA LEU A 559 -25.75 -13.83 -47.81
C LEU A 559 -24.79 -13.41 -48.94
N SER A 560 -24.84 -12.14 -49.32
CA SER A 560 -23.80 -11.54 -50.16
C SER A 560 -22.43 -11.58 -49.43
N LYS A 561 -21.30 -11.60 -50.22
CA LYS A 561 -19.95 -11.60 -49.68
C LYS A 561 -19.70 -10.48 -48.65
N GLY A 562 -20.19 -9.28 -48.93
CA GLY A 562 -20.07 -8.14 -48.00
C GLY A 562 -20.79 -8.35 -46.66
N ARG A 563 -21.97 -8.98 -46.69
CA ARG A 563 -22.71 -9.30 -45.47
C ARG A 563 -22.11 -10.45 -44.69
N LEU A 564 -21.61 -11.47 -45.39
CA LEU A 564 -20.88 -12.55 -44.74
C LEU A 564 -19.66 -11.98 -43.99
N PHE A 565 -18.94 -11.04 -44.61
CA PHE A 565 -17.82 -10.34 -43.98
C PHE A 565 -18.27 -9.57 -42.74
N LEU A 566 -19.35 -8.75 -42.80
CA LEU A 566 -19.86 -8.02 -41.64
C LEU A 566 -20.30 -8.97 -40.51
N THR A 567 -20.95 -10.08 -40.83
CA THR A 567 -21.36 -11.08 -39.85
C THR A 567 -20.15 -11.73 -39.18
N ALA A 568 -19.11 -12.06 -39.95
CA ALA A 568 -17.87 -12.60 -39.42
C ALA A 568 -17.16 -11.59 -38.48
N MET A 569 -17.09 -10.32 -38.88
CA MET A 569 -16.50 -9.26 -38.05
C MET A 569 -17.28 -9.03 -36.75
N THR A 570 -18.64 -9.08 -36.79
CA THR A 570 -19.45 -9.00 -35.58
C THR A 570 -19.20 -10.20 -34.64
N SER A 571 -19.09 -11.43 -35.19
CA SER A 571 -18.76 -12.62 -34.42
C SER A 571 -17.37 -12.51 -33.78
N LEU A 572 -16.34 -12.09 -34.52
CA LEU A 572 -14.99 -11.88 -34.01
C LEU A 572 -14.95 -10.80 -32.93
N SER A 573 -15.68 -9.71 -33.11
CA SER A 573 -15.81 -8.65 -32.13
C SER A 573 -16.44 -9.14 -30.82
N ALA A 574 -17.51 -9.96 -30.93
CA ALA A 574 -18.13 -10.58 -29.75
C ALA A 574 -17.17 -11.52 -29.03
N LEU A 575 -16.44 -12.39 -29.75
CA LEU A 575 -15.44 -13.28 -29.16
C LEU A 575 -14.28 -12.52 -28.51
N ALA A 576 -13.82 -11.42 -29.11
CA ALA A 576 -12.77 -10.58 -28.52
C ALA A 576 -13.21 -9.96 -27.18
N VAL A 577 -14.48 -9.52 -27.10
CA VAL A 577 -15.03 -8.98 -25.84
C VAL A 577 -15.26 -10.10 -24.81
N VAL A 578 -15.74 -11.26 -25.24
CA VAL A 578 -15.84 -12.45 -24.36
C VAL A 578 -14.47 -12.86 -23.81
N ALA A 579 -13.43 -12.86 -24.67
CA ALA A 579 -12.06 -13.13 -24.22
C ALA A 579 -11.60 -12.14 -23.13
N ASN A 580 -11.97 -10.85 -23.23
CA ASN A 580 -11.71 -9.87 -22.17
C ASN A 580 -12.49 -10.18 -20.89
N ILE A 581 -13.79 -10.52 -20.98
CA ILE A 581 -14.59 -10.90 -19.79
C ILE A 581 -13.94 -12.08 -19.06
N LEU A 582 -13.48 -13.08 -19.80
CA LEU A 582 -12.84 -14.28 -19.22
C LEU A 582 -11.45 -13.98 -18.68
N TYR A 583 -10.62 -13.28 -19.44
CA TYR A 583 -9.24 -12.98 -19.08
C TYR A 583 -9.13 -12.10 -17.82
N TRP A 584 -10.01 -11.08 -17.71
CA TRP A 584 -10.08 -10.20 -16.55
C TRP A 584 -10.98 -10.73 -15.45
N SER A 585 -11.45 -11.97 -15.55
CA SER A 585 -12.31 -12.63 -14.55
C SER A 585 -13.54 -11.80 -14.13
N LEU A 586 -14.05 -10.91 -15.01
CA LEU A 586 -15.14 -9.99 -14.70
C LEU A 586 -16.43 -10.70 -14.27
N TYR A 587 -16.60 -11.96 -14.61
CA TYR A 587 -17.77 -12.79 -14.32
C TYR A 587 -17.74 -13.41 -12.90
N GLN A 588 -16.65 -13.28 -12.16
CA GLN A 588 -16.44 -13.95 -10.86
C GLN A 588 -17.11 -13.19 -9.71
N TRP A 589 -18.45 -13.08 -9.72
CA TRP A 589 -19.20 -12.36 -8.68
C TRP A 589 -19.07 -12.97 -7.29
N TRP A 590 -18.65 -14.22 -7.16
CA TRP A 590 -18.49 -14.94 -5.90
C TRP A 590 -17.19 -14.62 -5.17
N VAL A 591 -16.30 -13.88 -5.80
CA VAL A 591 -15.02 -13.45 -5.23
C VAL A 591 -15.15 -12.08 -4.53
N MET A 592 -16.25 -11.37 -4.75
CA MET A 592 -16.54 -10.04 -4.20
C MET A 592 -17.35 -10.11 -2.92
#